data_f18b195f5a87723e83b4524d08018e59
#
_entry.id   f18b195f5a87723e83b4524d08018e59
#
_cell.length_a   1.000
_cell.length_b   1.000
_cell.length_c   1.000
_cell.angle_alpha   90.00
_cell.angle_beta   90.00
_cell.angle_gamma   90.00
#
_symmetry.space_group_name_H-M   'P 1'
#
loop_
_entity.id
_entity.type
_entity.pdbx_description
1 polymer ?
#
loop_
_entity_poly.entity_id
_entity_poly.type
_entity_poly.pdbx_seq_one_letter_code
_entity_poly.pdbx_strand_id
1 'polypeptide(L)'
;MKEIRTEDAAGQILCHDITQIIKEEKKGVLFSKGHIVKEEDIPLLLSVGKEHLFVWEKKEGILHENEGADILYKICAGDSMHGTDMKEGKIELVADENGVLKIRRDALLAVNSLGEMMIASRHGDFPVKKGDKLAGTRIIPLVIEKEKMEAARQATGEEPIFQILPYRYKTDRNRKAYHREQQEQSP
;
A
#
# COMPACT_ATOMS: atom_id res chain seq x y z
N MET A 1 -4.85 12.58 21.49
CA MET A 1 -6.24 12.15 21.49
C MET A 1 -7.03 13.21 22.24
N LYS A 2 -8.09 13.73 21.67
CA LYS A 2 -8.92 14.81 22.22
C LYS A 2 -10.39 14.43 22.07
N GLU A 3 -11.20 14.76 23.06
CA GLU A 3 -12.65 14.69 22.96
C GLU A 3 -13.17 16.01 22.38
N ILE A 4 -14.02 15.92 21.38
CA ILE A 4 -14.64 17.08 20.71
C ILE A 4 -16.12 16.82 20.48
N ARG A 5 -16.90 17.87 20.26
CA ARG A 5 -18.30 17.73 19.83
C ARG A 5 -18.36 17.17 18.40
N THR A 6 -19.36 16.38 18.13
CA THR A 6 -19.51 15.74 16.81
C THR A 6 -19.66 16.75 15.70
N GLU A 7 -20.34 17.87 15.95
CA GLU A 7 -20.50 18.95 14.99
C GLU A 7 -19.17 19.59 14.54
N ASP A 8 -18.14 19.54 15.42
CA ASP A 8 -16.81 20.11 15.15
C ASP A 8 -15.83 19.07 14.62
N ALA A 9 -16.29 17.83 14.35
CA ALA A 9 -15.42 16.71 14.03
C ALA A 9 -15.02 16.61 12.55
N ALA A 10 -15.57 17.42 11.66
CA ALA A 10 -15.24 17.39 10.23
C ALA A 10 -13.72 17.55 10.01
N GLY A 11 -13.14 16.63 9.21
CA GLY A 11 -11.70 16.58 8.94
C GLY A 11 -10.85 15.94 10.05
N GLN A 12 -11.44 15.52 11.17
CA GLN A 12 -10.74 14.83 12.24
C GLN A 12 -10.76 13.31 12.05
N ILE A 13 -9.84 12.61 12.70
CA ILE A 13 -9.65 11.17 12.59
C ILE A 13 -10.21 10.46 13.81
N LEU A 14 -11.12 9.50 13.63
CA LEU A 14 -11.69 8.72 14.72
C LEU A 14 -10.64 7.85 15.42
N CYS A 15 -10.60 7.94 16.76
CA CYS A 15 -9.71 7.09 17.58
C CYS A 15 -10.24 5.69 17.83
N HIS A 16 -11.55 5.46 17.65
CA HIS A 16 -12.25 4.20 17.95
C HIS A 16 -13.29 3.89 16.88
N ASP A 17 -13.64 2.60 16.78
CA ASP A 17 -14.78 2.15 15.98
C ASP A 17 -16.07 2.74 16.54
N ILE A 18 -16.90 3.25 15.66
CA ILE A 18 -18.27 3.66 15.97
C ILE A 18 -19.18 2.54 15.53
N THR A 19 -19.87 1.91 16.49
CA THR A 19 -20.81 0.83 16.23
C THR A 19 -22.25 1.32 16.33
N GLN A 20 -23.09 0.83 15.43
CA GLN A 20 -24.53 1.04 15.45
C GLN A 20 -25.23 -0.22 15.96
N ILE A 21 -26.22 -0.05 16.86
CA ILE A 21 -27.10 -1.11 17.30
C ILE A 21 -28.48 -0.79 16.75
N ILE A 22 -28.89 -1.48 15.68
CA ILE A 22 -30.24 -1.40 15.15
C ILE A 22 -31.08 -2.50 15.84
N LYS A 23 -32.23 -2.14 16.43
CA LYS A 23 -33.17 -3.11 17.03
C LYS A 23 -33.55 -4.10 15.93
N GLU A 24 -33.31 -5.41 16.19
CA GLU A 24 -33.61 -6.55 15.30
C GLU A 24 -32.66 -6.77 14.10
N GLU A 25 -31.62 -5.95 13.89
CA GLU A 25 -30.56 -6.20 12.94
C GLU A 25 -29.19 -6.32 13.62
N LYS A 26 -28.24 -6.96 12.94
CA LYS A 26 -26.89 -7.25 13.49
C LYS A 26 -26.16 -5.96 13.92
N LYS A 27 -25.47 -6.02 15.06
CA LYS A 27 -24.45 -5.03 15.43
C LYS A 27 -23.47 -4.88 14.27
N GLY A 28 -23.34 -3.66 13.72
CA GLY A 28 -22.39 -3.34 12.66
C GLY A 28 -21.47 -2.20 13.08
N VAL A 29 -20.24 -2.20 12.57
CA VAL A 29 -19.35 -1.04 12.64
C VAL A 29 -19.84 -0.03 11.60
N LEU A 30 -20.25 1.15 12.07
CA LEU A 30 -20.71 2.25 11.22
C LEU A 30 -19.51 2.99 10.62
N PHE A 31 -18.53 3.34 11.46
CA PHE A 31 -17.26 3.92 11.08
C PHE A 31 -16.13 3.23 11.84
N SER A 32 -15.10 2.81 11.13
CA SER A 32 -13.92 2.19 11.73
C SER A 32 -12.99 3.23 12.34
N LYS A 33 -12.21 2.82 13.34
CA LYS A 33 -11.04 3.56 13.80
C LYS A 33 -10.19 3.99 12.59
N GLY A 34 -9.76 5.24 12.58
CA GLY A 34 -8.99 5.80 11.47
C GLY A 34 -9.84 6.46 10.37
N HIS A 35 -11.18 6.37 10.46
CA HIS A 35 -12.05 7.09 9.54
C HIS A 35 -11.88 8.61 9.70
N ILE A 36 -11.68 9.31 8.58
CA ILE A 36 -11.68 10.78 8.55
C ILE A 36 -13.12 11.23 8.45
N VAL A 37 -13.61 11.88 9.50
CA VAL A 37 -14.99 12.37 9.58
C VAL A 37 -15.23 13.42 8.50
N LYS A 38 -16.25 13.21 7.68
CA LYS A 38 -16.70 14.17 6.68
C LYS A 38 -17.92 14.94 7.21
N GLU A 39 -18.24 16.08 6.60
CA GLU A 39 -19.45 16.84 6.97
C GLU A 39 -20.71 16.01 6.79
N GLU A 40 -20.74 15.15 5.76
CA GLU A 40 -21.86 14.22 5.48
C GLU A 40 -22.07 13.13 6.54
N ASP A 41 -21.03 12.82 7.34
CA ASP A 41 -21.08 11.80 8.39
C ASP A 41 -21.69 12.34 9.70
N ILE A 42 -21.66 13.64 9.93
CA ILE A 42 -22.08 14.30 11.17
C ILE A 42 -23.53 13.97 11.53
N PRO A 43 -24.52 14.11 10.59
CA PRO A 43 -25.90 13.78 10.91
C PRO A 43 -26.09 12.30 11.31
N LEU A 44 -25.33 11.40 10.68
CA LEU A 44 -25.39 9.98 10.94
C LEU A 44 -24.78 9.63 12.32
N LEU A 45 -23.65 10.24 12.66
CA LEU A 45 -23.01 10.11 13.98
C LEU A 45 -23.93 10.59 15.11
N LEU A 46 -24.58 11.72 14.93
CA LEU A 46 -25.55 12.25 15.89
C LEU A 46 -26.77 11.35 16.00
N SER A 47 -27.27 10.76 14.91
CA SER A 47 -28.43 9.87 14.90
C SER A 47 -28.20 8.58 15.70
N VAL A 48 -26.93 8.12 15.81
CA VAL A 48 -26.56 6.95 16.64
C VAL A 48 -26.17 7.36 18.07
N GLY A 49 -26.48 8.60 18.48
CA GLY A 49 -26.28 9.09 19.85
C GLY A 49 -24.83 9.47 20.18
N LYS A 50 -24.01 9.74 19.17
CA LYS A 50 -22.62 10.20 19.38
C LYS A 50 -22.54 11.72 19.36
N GLU A 51 -22.80 12.34 20.51
CA GLU A 51 -22.68 13.80 20.67
C GLU A 51 -21.21 14.25 20.78
N HIS A 52 -20.33 13.37 21.27
CA HIS A 52 -18.91 13.61 21.42
C HIS A 52 -18.11 12.45 20.79
N LEU A 53 -16.95 12.79 20.21
CA LEU A 53 -16.06 11.86 19.58
C LEU A 53 -14.64 12.01 20.13
N PHE A 54 -13.95 10.89 20.28
CA PHE A 54 -12.51 10.89 20.53
C PHE A 54 -11.77 10.89 19.18
N VAL A 55 -11.03 11.94 18.92
CA VAL A 55 -10.35 12.16 17.64
C VAL A 55 -8.85 12.40 17.83
N TRP A 56 -8.10 12.13 16.76
CA TRP A 56 -6.73 12.58 16.61
C TRP A 56 -6.76 13.96 15.96
N GLU A 57 -6.10 14.93 16.61
CA GLU A 57 -5.89 16.23 16.00
C GLU A 57 -4.91 16.11 14.83
N LYS A 58 -5.29 16.60 13.64
CA LYS A 58 -4.35 16.73 12.52
C LYS A 58 -3.36 17.84 12.87
N LYS A 59 -2.17 17.45 13.36
CA LYS A 59 -1.08 18.36 13.65
C LYS A 59 -0.19 18.52 12.42
N GLU A 60 0.38 19.69 12.26
CA GLU A 60 1.43 19.93 11.28
C GLU A 60 2.59 18.96 11.52
N GLY A 61 3.12 18.35 10.44
CA GLY A 61 4.17 17.33 10.54
C GLY A 61 3.71 15.90 10.83
N ILE A 62 2.40 15.66 10.99
CA ILE A 62 1.81 14.33 11.19
C ILE A 62 0.96 13.96 9.96
N LEU A 63 1.18 12.77 9.43
CA LEU A 63 0.43 12.18 8.32
C LEU A 63 -0.52 11.09 8.83
N HIS A 64 -1.68 10.97 8.20
CA HIS A 64 -2.55 9.82 8.38
C HIS A 64 -1.91 8.56 7.78
N GLU A 65 -2.24 7.36 8.29
CA GLU A 65 -1.70 6.09 7.79
C GLU A 65 -1.86 5.95 6.27
N ASN A 66 -2.94 6.43 5.69
CA ASN A 66 -3.18 6.38 4.25
C ASN A 66 -2.25 7.33 3.47
N GLU A 67 -1.98 8.54 4.00
CA GLU A 67 -1.02 9.46 3.39
C GLU A 67 0.40 8.89 3.44
N GLY A 68 0.77 8.26 4.57
CA GLY A 68 2.03 7.54 4.72
C GLY A 68 2.13 6.32 3.79
N ALA A 69 1.05 5.55 3.64
CA ALA A 69 1.00 4.38 2.76
C ALA A 69 1.20 4.74 1.28
N ASP A 70 0.62 5.86 0.83
CA ASP A 70 0.83 6.36 -0.54
C ASP A 70 2.31 6.71 -0.78
N ILE A 71 2.95 7.37 0.19
CA ILE A 71 4.38 7.67 0.12
C ILE A 71 5.21 6.38 0.10
N LEU A 72 4.90 5.43 0.99
CA LEU A 72 5.61 4.16 1.10
C LEU A 72 5.46 3.32 -0.18
N TYR A 73 4.27 3.31 -0.77
CA TYR A 73 4.02 2.67 -2.06
C TYR A 73 4.89 3.29 -3.16
N LYS A 74 4.93 4.62 -3.28
CA LYS A 74 5.70 5.34 -4.31
C LYS A 74 7.20 5.09 -4.26
N ILE A 75 7.78 4.91 -3.08
CA ILE A 75 9.20 4.57 -2.96
C ILE A 75 9.47 3.07 -3.21
N CYS A 76 8.45 2.24 -3.14
CA CYS A 76 8.55 0.82 -3.40
C CYS A 76 8.38 0.46 -4.87
N ALA A 77 7.37 1.04 -5.53
CA ALA A 77 6.90 0.60 -6.83
C ALA A 77 7.75 1.16 -7.97
N GLY A 78 8.34 0.26 -8.76
CA GLY A 78 8.95 0.57 -10.05
C GLY A 78 7.96 0.42 -11.20
N ASP A 79 8.50 0.47 -12.43
CA ASP A 79 7.72 0.23 -13.65
C ASP A 79 7.15 -1.19 -13.69
N SER A 80 6.08 -1.38 -14.47
CA SER A 80 5.44 -2.68 -14.71
C SER A 80 4.81 -3.30 -13.47
N MET A 81 4.37 -2.46 -12.53
CA MET A 81 3.58 -2.87 -11.36
C MET A 81 2.60 -1.79 -10.92
N HIS A 82 1.52 -2.21 -10.28
CA HIS A 82 0.52 -1.31 -9.70
C HIS A 82 0.22 -1.66 -8.25
N GLY A 83 -0.38 -0.72 -7.52
CA GLY A 83 -0.89 -0.93 -6.17
C GLY A 83 -2.34 -1.39 -6.17
N THR A 84 -2.70 -2.23 -5.21
CA THR A 84 -4.11 -2.50 -4.92
C THR A 84 -4.77 -1.28 -4.28
N ASP A 85 -6.11 -1.30 -4.16
CA ASP A 85 -6.83 -0.33 -3.36
C ASP A 85 -6.24 -0.26 -1.95
N MET A 86 -6.06 0.97 -1.48
CA MET A 86 -5.54 1.24 -0.14
C MET A 86 -6.57 0.90 0.92
N LYS A 87 -6.15 0.15 1.92
CA LYS A 87 -7.01 -0.18 3.07
C LYS A 87 -6.19 -0.20 4.36
N GLU A 88 -6.59 0.62 5.35
CA GLU A 88 -5.96 0.67 6.67
C GLU A 88 -4.43 0.82 6.59
N GLY A 89 -3.96 1.80 5.83
CA GLY A 89 -2.53 2.06 5.66
C GLY A 89 -1.75 0.97 4.90
N LYS A 90 -2.45 0.02 4.23
CA LYS A 90 -1.87 -1.10 3.47
C LYS A 90 -2.12 -0.95 1.98
N ILE A 91 -1.08 -1.20 1.18
CA ILE A 91 -1.13 -1.35 -0.28
C ILE A 91 -0.31 -2.58 -0.65
N GLU A 92 -0.83 -3.42 -1.55
CA GLU A 92 -0.09 -4.54 -2.12
C GLU A 92 0.40 -4.16 -3.53
N LEU A 93 1.63 -4.55 -3.87
CA LEU A 93 2.21 -4.37 -5.20
C LEU A 93 1.92 -5.60 -6.04
N VAL A 94 1.40 -5.39 -7.25
CA VAL A 94 1.00 -6.46 -8.18
C VAL A 94 1.74 -6.27 -9.51
N ALA A 95 2.22 -7.35 -10.10
CA ALA A 95 2.92 -7.35 -11.37
C ALA A 95 1.98 -7.08 -12.55
N ASP A 96 2.35 -6.18 -13.46
CA ASP A 96 1.64 -5.89 -14.71
C ASP A 96 2.11 -6.73 -15.90
N GLU A 97 3.29 -7.34 -15.75
CA GLU A 97 3.88 -8.18 -16.80
C GLU A 97 4.68 -9.35 -16.22
N ASN A 98 5.06 -10.27 -17.11
CA ASN A 98 5.92 -11.40 -16.75
C ASN A 98 7.39 -10.98 -16.77
N GLY A 99 8.15 -11.40 -15.77
CA GLY A 99 9.56 -11.05 -15.69
C GLY A 99 10.27 -11.67 -14.50
N VAL A 100 11.37 -11.09 -14.10
CA VAL A 100 12.13 -11.43 -12.89
C VAL A 100 12.01 -10.27 -11.91
N LEU A 101 11.54 -10.55 -10.71
CA LEU A 101 11.49 -9.56 -9.63
C LEU A 101 12.89 -9.23 -9.13
N LYS A 102 13.27 -7.96 -9.17
CA LYS A 102 14.48 -7.43 -8.57
C LYS A 102 14.13 -6.62 -7.32
N ILE A 103 14.96 -6.76 -6.30
CA ILE A 103 14.77 -6.10 -5.01
C ILE A 103 16.08 -5.45 -4.59
N ARG A 104 16.02 -4.17 -4.29
CA ARG A 104 17.12 -3.44 -3.64
C ARG A 104 17.09 -3.74 -2.14
N ARG A 105 17.79 -4.81 -1.75
CA ARG A 105 17.74 -5.35 -0.38
C ARG A 105 18.19 -4.35 0.68
N ASP A 106 19.22 -3.57 0.39
CA ASP A 106 19.75 -2.58 1.33
C ASP A 106 18.73 -1.46 1.59
N ALA A 107 18.06 -0.97 0.55
CA ALA A 107 17.00 0.01 0.67
C ALA A 107 15.78 -0.55 1.41
N LEU A 108 15.36 -1.79 1.09
CA LEU A 108 14.28 -2.49 1.79
C LEU A 108 14.58 -2.62 3.29
N LEU A 109 15.80 -3.06 3.64
CA LEU A 109 16.22 -3.22 5.02
C LEU A 109 16.30 -1.87 5.73
N ALA A 110 16.86 -0.84 5.10
CA ALA A 110 16.96 0.50 5.65
C ALA A 110 15.59 1.08 5.99
N VAL A 111 14.61 0.97 5.08
CA VAL A 111 13.24 1.46 5.33
C VAL A 111 12.58 0.67 6.46
N ASN A 112 12.66 -0.66 6.46
CA ASN A 112 12.08 -1.49 7.52
C ASN A 112 12.72 -1.23 8.89
N SER A 113 13.98 -0.78 8.93
CA SER A 113 14.69 -0.45 10.18
C SER A 113 14.25 0.86 10.82
N LEU A 114 13.51 1.72 10.10
CA LEU A 114 12.98 2.98 10.66
C LEU A 114 11.85 2.74 11.67
N GLY A 115 11.22 1.55 11.64
CA GLY A 115 10.06 1.23 12.49
C GLY A 115 8.78 1.93 12.05
N GLU A 116 7.64 1.51 12.63
CA GLU A 116 6.29 2.05 12.35
C GLU A 116 5.81 1.88 10.90
N MET A 117 6.64 1.36 10.02
CA MET A 117 6.29 0.95 8.65
C MET A 117 6.87 -0.42 8.35
N MET A 118 6.26 -1.14 7.43
CA MET A 118 6.66 -2.49 7.09
C MET A 118 6.49 -2.73 5.59
N ILE A 119 7.52 -3.34 4.99
CA ILE A 119 7.50 -3.86 3.64
C ILE A 119 7.82 -5.34 3.72
N ALA A 120 6.87 -6.18 3.33
CA ALA A 120 7.05 -7.63 3.20
C ALA A 120 6.99 -8.00 1.72
N SER A 121 7.90 -8.84 1.24
CA SER A 121 8.00 -9.17 -0.18
C SER A 121 8.21 -10.65 -0.43
N ARG A 122 7.93 -11.07 -1.67
CA ARG A 122 8.44 -12.34 -2.20
C ARG A 122 9.97 -12.29 -2.28
N HIS A 123 10.57 -13.45 -2.48
CA HIS A 123 12.01 -13.53 -2.71
C HIS A 123 12.38 -12.87 -4.05
N GLY A 124 13.45 -12.08 -4.04
CA GLY A 124 14.00 -11.48 -5.25
C GLY A 124 14.71 -12.52 -6.15
N ASP A 125 14.99 -12.13 -7.39
CA ASP A 125 15.64 -12.93 -8.41
C ASP A 125 14.82 -14.17 -8.86
N PHE A 126 13.52 -14.17 -8.56
CA PHE A 126 12.59 -15.22 -8.99
C PHE A 126 11.66 -14.74 -10.10
N PRO A 127 11.19 -15.68 -10.96
CA PRO A 127 10.19 -15.41 -11.96
C PRO A 127 8.88 -14.95 -11.34
N VAL A 128 8.25 -13.95 -11.94
CA VAL A 128 6.90 -13.47 -11.61
C VAL A 128 6.05 -13.40 -12.87
N LYS A 129 4.75 -13.58 -12.70
CA LYS A 129 3.75 -13.50 -13.76
C LYS A 129 2.88 -12.27 -13.54
N LYS A 130 2.31 -11.74 -14.61
CA LYS A 130 1.27 -10.72 -14.54
C LYS A 130 0.17 -11.17 -13.58
N GLY A 131 -0.20 -10.27 -12.64
CA GLY A 131 -1.18 -10.53 -11.58
C GLY A 131 -0.59 -11.12 -10.30
N ASP A 132 0.69 -11.47 -10.27
CA ASP A 132 1.34 -11.95 -9.04
C ASP A 132 1.49 -10.80 -8.03
N LYS A 133 1.16 -11.08 -6.76
CA LYS A 133 1.48 -10.18 -5.65
C LYS A 133 2.98 -10.25 -5.37
N LEU A 134 3.65 -9.11 -5.43
CA LEU A 134 5.09 -8.97 -5.28
C LEU A 134 5.52 -8.65 -3.87
N ALA A 135 4.82 -7.67 -3.28
CA ALA A 135 5.08 -7.16 -1.94
C ALA A 135 3.81 -6.57 -1.33
N GLY A 136 3.80 -6.40 -0.02
CA GLY A 136 2.81 -5.62 0.72
C GLY A 136 3.51 -4.57 1.55
N THR A 137 3.01 -3.34 1.49
CA THR A 137 3.47 -2.22 2.30
C THR A 137 2.42 -1.87 3.34
N ARG A 138 2.82 -1.44 4.52
CA ARG A 138 1.89 -1.02 5.57
C ARG A 138 2.53 0.05 6.47
N ILE A 139 1.73 1.06 6.81
CA ILE A 139 1.98 1.94 7.94
C ILE A 139 1.28 1.32 9.16
N ILE A 140 2.03 1.11 10.24
CA ILE A 140 1.54 0.37 11.42
C ILE A 140 0.67 1.25 12.32
N PRO A 141 1.10 2.49 12.68
CA PRO A 141 0.28 3.39 13.50
C PRO A 141 -0.76 4.11 12.64
N LEU A 142 -1.84 4.57 13.27
CA LEU A 142 -2.89 5.37 12.62
C LEU A 142 -2.37 6.68 12.03
N VAL A 143 -1.34 7.23 12.67
CA VAL A 143 -0.65 8.45 12.25
C VAL A 143 0.86 8.25 12.34
N ILE A 144 1.60 8.84 11.41
CA ILE A 144 3.06 8.74 11.33
C ILE A 144 3.68 10.11 11.11
N GLU A 145 4.88 10.34 11.65
CA GLU A 145 5.60 11.60 11.46
C GLU A 145 6.07 11.75 10.01
N LYS A 146 5.86 12.94 9.44
CA LYS A 146 6.30 13.29 8.10
C LYS A 146 7.82 13.14 7.94
N GLU A 147 8.58 13.48 8.98
CA GLU A 147 10.04 13.35 9.01
C GLU A 147 10.48 11.89 8.83
N LYS A 148 9.74 10.94 9.42
CA LYS A 148 10.02 9.51 9.25
C LYS A 148 9.77 9.03 7.82
N MET A 149 8.71 9.53 7.16
CA MET A 149 8.46 9.24 5.75
C MET A 149 9.52 9.87 4.84
N GLU A 150 10.03 11.04 5.20
CA GLU A 150 11.14 11.67 4.49
C GLU A 150 12.44 10.88 4.67
N ALA A 151 12.72 10.37 5.86
CA ALA A 151 13.85 9.48 6.10
C ALA A 151 13.75 8.19 5.25
N ALA A 152 12.53 7.64 5.06
CA ALA A 152 12.31 6.49 4.19
C ALA A 152 12.63 6.82 2.72
N ARG A 153 12.24 8.00 2.23
CA ARG A 153 12.61 8.49 0.89
C ARG A 153 14.12 8.62 0.72
N GLN A 154 14.78 9.24 1.71
CA GLN A 154 16.24 9.42 1.68
C GLN A 154 16.97 8.08 1.68
N ALA A 155 16.52 7.11 2.48
CA ALA A 155 17.09 5.76 2.52
C ALA A 155 16.93 5.00 1.19
N THR A 156 15.87 5.30 0.43
CA THR A 156 15.62 4.68 -0.88
C THR A 156 16.34 5.41 -2.00
N GLY A 157 16.49 6.74 -1.91
CA GLY A 157 16.98 7.59 -2.99
C GLY A 157 15.98 7.68 -4.16
N GLU A 158 16.48 7.88 -5.37
CA GLU A 158 15.65 8.10 -6.56
C GLU A 158 15.12 6.79 -7.20
N GLU A 159 15.76 5.65 -6.92
CA GLU A 159 15.37 4.38 -7.52
C GLU A 159 14.36 3.64 -6.64
N PRO A 160 13.35 2.97 -7.23
CA PRO A 160 12.38 2.18 -6.49
C PRO A 160 13.02 0.94 -5.84
N ILE A 161 12.39 0.44 -4.77
CA ILE A 161 12.86 -0.78 -4.09
C ILE A 161 12.64 -2.02 -4.96
N PHE A 162 11.53 -2.07 -5.70
CA PHE A 162 11.15 -3.20 -6.53
C PHE A 162 11.15 -2.83 -8.00
N GLN A 163 11.64 -3.73 -8.84
CA GLN A 163 11.63 -3.62 -10.30
C GLN A 163 11.29 -4.97 -10.90
N ILE A 164 10.57 -4.99 -12.03
CA ILE A 164 10.39 -6.17 -12.85
C ILE A 164 11.29 -6.03 -14.07
N LEU A 165 12.19 -7.01 -14.25
CA LEU A 165 12.92 -7.15 -15.50
C LEU A 165 12.10 -8.04 -16.43
N PRO A 166 11.46 -7.47 -17.48
CA PRO A 166 10.60 -8.24 -18.36
C PRO A 166 11.40 -9.28 -19.14
N TYR A 167 10.76 -10.42 -19.41
CA TYR A 167 11.36 -11.41 -20.30
C TYR A 167 11.44 -10.83 -21.70
N ARG A 168 12.66 -10.52 -22.15
CA ARG A 168 12.91 -10.24 -23.56
C ARG A 168 12.91 -11.57 -24.29
N TYR A 169 11.80 -11.93 -24.90
CA TYR A 169 11.81 -13.00 -25.88
C TYR A 169 12.72 -12.55 -27.01
N LYS A 170 13.93 -13.11 -27.09
CA LYS A 170 14.67 -13.10 -28.35
C LYS A 170 13.77 -13.81 -29.35
N THR A 171 13.16 -13.07 -30.26
CA THR A 171 12.50 -13.67 -31.44
C THR A 171 13.59 -14.46 -32.14
N ASP A 172 13.51 -15.77 -31.97
CA ASP A 172 14.53 -16.71 -32.41
C ASP A 172 14.47 -16.81 -33.94
N ARG A 173 15.14 -15.87 -34.62
CA ARG A 173 15.45 -16.05 -36.05
C ARG A 173 16.31 -17.30 -36.26
N ASN A 174 16.97 -17.81 -35.27
CA ASN A 174 17.82 -18.99 -35.32
C ASN A 174 17.03 -20.31 -35.18
N ARG A 175 15.78 -20.32 -34.66
CA ARG A 175 14.98 -21.55 -34.56
C ARG A 175 14.56 -22.05 -35.92
N LYS A 176 14.39 -21.20 -36.94
CA LYS A 176 14.10 -21.58 -38.31
C LYS A 176 15.32 -22.16 -39.04
N ALA A 177 16.54 -21.71 -38.67
CA ALA A 177 17.76 -22.26 -39.24
C ALA A 177 18.02 -23.68 -38.72
N TYR A 178 17.85 -23.92 -37.43
CA TYR A 178 18.08 -25.26 -36.83
C TYR A 178 17.13 -26.34 -37.33
N HIS A 179 15.88 -26.01 -37.63
CA HIS A 179 14.92 -26.95 -38.22
C HIS A 179 15.16 -27.19 -39.73
N ARG A 180 15.76 -26.28 -40.47
CA ARG A 180 16.16 -26.46 -41.85
C ARG A 180 17.35 -27.40 -41.98
N GLU A 181 18.38 -27.24 -41.15
CA GLU A 181 19.56 -28.12 -41.16
C GLU A 181 19.24 -29.58 -40.78
N GLN A 182 18.25 -29.81 -39.94
CA GLN A 182 17.82 -31.18 -39.59
C GLN A 182 16.96 -31.85 -40.68
N GLN A 183 16.27 -31.07 -41.51
CA GLN A 183 15.51 -31.63 -42.65
C GLN A 183 16.37 -31.94 -43.89
N GLU A 184 17.53 -31.30 -44.04
CA GLU A 184 18.47 -31.57 -45.14
C GLU A 184 19.46 -32.71 -44.85
N GLN A 185 19.49 -33.24 -43.61
CA GLN A 185 20.37 -34.32 -43.19
C GLN A 185 19.65 -35.67 -43.00
N SER A 186 18.39 -35.78 -43.40
CA SER A 186 17.71 -37.09 -43.42
C SER A 186 17.86 -37.74 -44.79
N PRO A 187 18.43 -38.97 -44.86
CA PRO A 187 18.67 -39.71 -46.10
C PRO A 187 17.39 -40.13 -46.80
#